data_2e9db7eac291c27471ff8cb088ca2c9a
#
_entry.id   2e9db7eac291c27471ff8cb088ca2c9a
#
_cell.length_a   1.000
_cell.length_b   1.000
_cell.length_c   1.000
_cell.angle_alpha   90.00
_cell.angle_beta   90.00
_cell.angle_gamma   90.00
#
_symmetry.space_group_name_H-M   'P 1'
#
loop_
_entity.id
_entity.type
_entity.pdbx_description
1 polymer ?
#
loop_
_entity_poly.entity_id
_entity_poly.type
_entity_poly.pdbx_seq_one_letter_code
_entity_poly.pdbx_strand_id
1 'polypeptide(L)'
;MLPTTTSDYPPFQLATKYQPSGDQPKAIAELVEGVSDGRKFQTLLGVTGSGKTFTMSNVIERTQRPTLVISPNKTLAAQLYGEFKTFFPNNAVEFFISYYDYYQPEAYVPSKDVYIEKDFSVNDEIDRLRLRATSALVEGRRDVIVVASVSCIYGIGAKADFKDQLLLLKVGMEVTRQRLLYRLSDIHYSRNDFEFTRGTFRVRGD
;
A
#
# COMPACT_ATOMS: atom_id res chain seq x y z
N MET A 1 -10.94 5.02 21.54
CA MET A 1 -9.58 5.30 22.03
C MET A 1 -8.67 4.28 21.36
N LEU A 2 -7.81 4.71 20.43
CA LEU A 2 -6.80 3.83 19.83
C LEU A 2 -5.72 3.59 20.88
N PRO A 3 -5.19 2.37 21.04
CA PRO A 3 -4.16 2.10 22.02
C PRO A 3 -2.88 2.87 21.64
N THR A 4 -2.47 3.77 22.51
CA THR A 4 -1.13 4.38 22.53
C THR A 4 -0.16 3.35 23.10
N THR A 5 0.21 2.35 22.31
CA THR A 5 1.36 1.51 22.63
C THR A 5 2.46 1.84 21.65
N THR A 6 3.66 2.02 22.17
CA THR A 6 4.94 2.03 21.42
C THR A 6 4.85 1.09 20.25
N SER A 7 5.01 1.62 19.04
CA SER A 7 4.76 0.87 17.81
C SER A 7 5.63 -0.38 17.79
N ASP A 8 5.02 -1.54 17.66
CA ASP A 8 5.69 -2.84 17.45
C ASP A 8 6.49 -2.87 16.12
N TYR A 9 6.52 -1.75 15.40
CA TYR A 9 7.15 -1.59 14.10
C TYR A 9 8.36 -0.67 14.17
N PRO A 10 9.42 -0.94 13.38
CA PRO A 10 10.62 -0.13 13.36
C PRO A 10 10.32 1.28 12.84
N PRO A 11 11.06 2.31 13.30
CA PRO A 11 10.97 3.63 12.70
C PRO A 11 11.41 3.59 11.22
N PHE A 12 11.03 4.61 10.45
CA PHE A 12 11.62 4.79 9.13
C PHE A 12 13.12 4.96 9.23
N GLN A 13 13.84 4.11 8.49
CA GLN A 13 15.29 4.17 8.41
C GLN A 13 15.73 4.13 6.95
N LEU A 14 16.34 5.22 6.50
CA LEU A 14 16.84 5.38 5.14
C LEU A 14 18.09 4.54 4.91
N ALA A 15 18.02 3.58 3.99
CA ALA A 15 19.13 2.74 3.58
C ALA A 15 19.73 3.27 2.27
N THR A 16 20.78 4.10 2.36
CA THR A 16 21.40 4.67 1.17
C THR A 16 22.86 5.00 1.40
N LYS A 17 23.65 5.01 0.34
CA LYS A 17 25.03 5.50 0.32
C LYS A 17 25.11 7.00 -0.07
N TYR A 18 23.99 7.56 -0.56
CA TYR A 18 23.93 8.94 -0.98
C TYR A 18 23.83 9.89 0.22
N GLN A 19 24.46 11.04 0.08
CA GLN A 19 24.32 12.15 1.01
C GLN A 19 23.63 13.32 0.31
N PRO A 20 22.78 14.07 1.01
CA PRO A 20 22.18 15.27 0.44
C PRO A 20 23.23 16.26 -0.03
N SER A 21 23.10 16.76 -1.26
CA SER A 21 24.07 17.69 -1.88
C SER A 21 23.37 18.87 -2.56
N GLY A 22 24.14 19.92 -2.86
CA GLY A 22 23.62 21.14 -3.45
C GLY A 22 22.55 21.79 -2.57
N ASP A 23 21.37 22.06 -3.13
CA ASP A 23 20.24 22.67 -2.42
C ASP A 23 19.39 21.67 -1.61
N GLN A 24 19.65 20.37 -1.74
CA GLN A 24 18.87 19.33 -1.05
C GLN A 24 18.88 19.49 0.48
N PRO A 25 20.02 19.75 1.18
CA PRO A 25 20.03 19.90 2.63
C PRO A 25 19.09 21.01 3.11
N LYS A 26 19.08 22.14 2.40
CA LYS A 26 18.21 23.29 2.69
C LYS A 26 16.76 22.93 2.46
N ALA A 27 16.43 22.34 1.31
CA ALA A 27 15.06 21.93 0.97
C ALA A 27 14.51 20.90 1.97
N ILE A 28 15.32 19.94 2.41
CA ILE A 28 14.95 18.95 3.43
C ILE A 28 14.63 19.65 4.76
N ALA A 29 15.49 20.57 5.19
CA ALA A 29 15.28 21.29 6.46
C ALA A 29 13.99 22.11 6.44
N GLU A 30 13.75 22.89 5.38
CA GLU A 30 12.54 23.71 5.21
C GLU A 30 11.26 22.88 5.15
N LEU A 31 11.28 21.74 4.44
CA LEU A 31 10.13 20.83 4.34
C LEU A 31 9.83 20.18 5.70
N VAL A 32 10.84 19.73 6.42
CA VAL A 32 10.68 19.12 7.75
C VAL A 32 10.14 20.14 8.75
N GLU A 33 10.68 21.35 8.77
CA GLU A 33 10.18 22.46 9.58
C GLU A 33 8.72 22.75 9.26
N GLY A 34 8.38 22.88 7.98
CA GLY A 34 7.01 23.12 7.56
C GLY A 34 6.03 22.03 7.98
N VAL A 35 6.45 20.75 7.97
CA VAL A 35 5.64 19.66 8.50
C VAL A 35 5.47 19.76 10.01
N SER A 36 6.51 20.16 10.73
CA SER A 36 6.49 20.35 12.20
C SER A 36 5.59 21.50 12.61
N ASP A 37 5.63 22.59 11.84
CA ASP A 37 4.79 23.79 12.04
C ASP A 37 3.32 23.57 11.62
N GLY A 38 3.01 22.40 11.05
CA GLY A 38 1.64 22.09 10.58
C GLY A 38 1.23 22.81 9.30
N ARG A 39 2.20 23.28 8.49
CA ARG A 39 1.91 23.87 7.17
C ARG A 39 1.18 22.83 6.30
N LYS A 40 0.02 23.21 5.80
CA LYS A 40 -0.85 22.31 5.02
C LYS A 40 -0.31 22.02 3.61
N PHE A 41 0.38 22.97 3.01
CA PHE A 41 0.88 22.90 1.64
C PHE A 41 2.33 23.36 1.58
N GLN A 42 3.14 22.60 0.86
CA GLN A 42 4.53 22.92 0.55
C GLN A 42 4.83 22.45 -0.88
N THR A 43 5.68 23.15 -1.58
CA THR A 43 6.06 22.79 -2.96
C THR A 43 7.56 22.60 -3.07
N LEU A 44 8.00 21.41 -3.49
CA LEU A 44 9.38 21.14 -3.85
C LEU A 44 9.56 21.30 -5.36
N LEU A 45 10.23 22.36 -5.77
CA LEU A 45 10.56 22.62 -7.17
C LEU A 45 11.95 22.06 -7.49
N GLY A 46 12.04 21.32 -8.58
CA GLY A 46 13.32 20.75 -9.05
C GLY A 46 13.17 20.13 -10.44
N VAL A 47 14.23 20.23 -11.23
CA VAL A 47 14.29 19.62 -12.56
C VAL A 47 14.29 18.08 -12.47
N THR A 48 14.02 17.42 -13.60
CA THR A 48 14.13 15.95 -13.67
C THR A 48 15.57 15.55 -13.34
N GLY A 49 15.72 14.48 -12.54
CA GLY A 49 17.06 14.01 -12.11
C GLY A 49 17.68 14.78 -10.92
N SER A 50 17.02 15.82 -10.37
CA SER A 50 17.55 16.56 -9.21
C SER A 50 17.48 15.81 -7.87
N GLY A 51 17.02 14.55 -7.88
CA GLY A 51 16.91 13.73 -6.66
C GLY A 51 15.71 14.07 -5.77
N LYS A 52 14.59 14.54 -6.33
CA LYS A 52 13.38 14.87 -5.56
C LYS A 52 12.89 13.71 -4.70
N THR A 53 12.89 12.47 -5.23
CA THR A 53 12.50 11.27 -4.47
C THR A 53 13.43 11.06 -3.27
N PHE A 54 14.74 11.22 -3.46
CA PHE A 54 15.72 11.13 -2.38
C PHE A 54 15.52 12.25 -1.32
N THR A 55 15.24 13.47 -1.76
CA THR A 55 14.89 14.59 -0.88
C THR A 55 13.66 14.25 -0.03
N MET A 56 12.59 13.76 -0.66
CA MET A 56 11.37 13.35 0.05
C MET A 56 11.60 12.16 0.97
N SER A 57 12.45 11.19 0.60
CA SER A 57 12.81 10.09 1.49
C SER A 57 13.48 10.57 2.77
N ASN A 58 14.36 11.57 2.68
CA ASN A 58 14.95 12.22 3.87
C ASN A 58 13.89 12.94 4.73
N VAL A 59 12.91 13.59 4.11
CA VAL A 59 11.80 14.22 4.84
C VAL A 59 10.96 13.16 5.57
N ILE A 60 10.62 12.04 4.92
CA ILE A 60 9.88 10.93 5.53
C ILE A 60 10.62 10.36 6.73
N GLU A 61 11.93 10.08 6.59
CA GLU A 61 12.76 9.59 7.68
C GLU A 61 12.76 10.56 8.88
N ARG A 62 12.95 11.85 8.63
CA ARG A 62 13.03 12.84 9.70
C ARG A 62 11.70 13.13 10.39
N THR A 63 10.58 13.03 9.65
CA THR A 63 9.26 13.32 10.20
C THR A 63 8.57 12.11 10.83
N GLN A 64 8.99 10.88 10.49
CA GLN A 64 8.45 9.64 11.03
C GLN A 64 6.91 9.52 10.90
N ARG A 65 6.34 9.99 9.79
CA ARG A 65 4.90 9.99 9.55
C ARG A 65 4.51 9.00 8.46
N PRO A 66 3.41 8.25 8.63
CA PRO A 66 2.81 7.49 7.53
C PRO A 66 2.60 8.40 6.32
N THR A 67 2.98 7.93 5.15
CA THR A 67 3.05 8.76 3.94
C THR A 67 2.25 8.14 2.80
N LEU A 68 1.44 8.98 2.14
CA LEU A 68 0.77 8.63 0.88
C LEU A 68 1.42 9.41 -0.26
N VAL A 69 1.93 8.70 -1.25
CA VAL A 69 2.51 9.24 -2.47
C VAL A 69 1.54 9.01 -3.63
N ILE A 70 0.97 10.07 -4.18
CA ILE A 70 0.03 9.98 -5.30
C ILE A 70 0.74 10.34 -6.59
N SER A 71 0.63 9.46 -7.58
CA SER A 71 1.19 9.62 -8.92
C SER A 71 0.07 9.74 -9.96
N PRO A 72 0.26 10.53 -11.04
CA PRO A 72 -0.74 10.71 -12.08
C PRO A 72 -1.00 9.44 -12.90
N ASN A 73 -0.07 8.50 -12.96
CA ASN A 73 -0.23 7.26 -13.73
C ASN A 73 0.47 6.07 -13.06
N LYS A 74 0.14 4.85 -13.53
CA LYS A 74 0.68 3.58 -13.01
C LYS A 74 2.20 3.44 -13.22
N THR A 75 2.72 3.88 -14.35
CA THR A 75 4.15 3.74 -14.69
C THR A 75 5.02 4.54 -13.73
N LEU A 76 4.67 5.80 -13.50
CA LEU A 76 5.38 6.64 -12.54
C LEU A 76 5.17 6.15 -11.09
N ALA A 77 3.98 5.65 -10.76
CA ALA A 77 3.73 5.03 -9.46
C ALA A 77 4.65 3.81 -9.24
N ALA A 78 4.83 2.95 -10.26
CA ALA A 78 5.71 1.79 -10.18
C ALA A 78 7.19 2.19 -10.00
N GLN A 79 7.64 3.23 -10.71
CA GLN A 79 8.98 3.78 -10.54
C GLN A 79 9.19 4.29 -9.11
N LEU A 80 8.29 5.14 -8.62
CA LEU A 80 8.36 5.69 -7.25
C LEU A 80 8.32 4.59 -6.19
N TYR A 81 7.47 3.58 -6.38
CA TYR A 81 7.43 2.41 -5.51
C TYR A 81 8.79 1.70 -5.43
N GLY A 82 9.43 1.45 -6.58
CA GLY A 82 10.76 0.84 -6.64
C GLY A 82 11.82 1.68 -5.94
N GLU A 83 11.82 3.01 -6.16
CA GLU A 83 12.75 3.94 -5.51
C GLU A 83 12.54 3.95 -3.98
N PHE A 84 11.31 4.12 -3.47
CA PHE A 84 11.04 4.10 -2.04
C PHE A 84 11.32 2.74 -1.41
N LYS A 85 11.04 1.63 -2.12
CA LYS A 85 11.37 0.28 -1.63
C LYS A 85 12.87 0.07 -1.48
N THR A 86 13.68 0.67 -2.35
CA THR A 86 15.15 0.66 -2.27
C THR A 86 15.63 1.49 -1.09
N PHE A 87 15.03 2.65 -0.84
CA PHE A 87 15.40 3.54 0.26
C PHE A 87 14.93 3.03 1.64
N PHE A 88 13.81 2.29 1.70
CA PHE A 88 13.22 1.79 2.94
C PHE A 88 12.98 0.27 2.89
N PRO A 89 14.04 -0.54 2.78
CA PRO A 89 13.91 -1.99 2.60
C PRO A 89 13.25 -2.71 3.79
N ASN A 90 13.37 -2.15 4.99
CA ASN A 90 12.89 -2.73 6.25
C ASN A 90 11.52 -2.18 6.69
N ASN A 91 10.98 -1.18 5.99
CA ASN A 91 9.69 -0.57 6.29
C ASN A 91 8.61 -1.03 5.30
N ALA A 92 7.35 -0.77 5.63
CA ALA A 92 6.23 -1.12 4.76
C ALA A 92 6.11 -0.11 3.62
N VAL A 93 6.67 -0.42 2.47
CA VAL A 93 6.42 0.31 1.22
C VAL A 93 5.41 -0.50 0.42
N GLU A 94 4.24 0.06 0.20
CA GLU A 94 3.09 -0.61 -0.39
C GLU A 94 2.65 0.05 -1.69
N PHE A 95 2.11 -0.75 -2.61
CA PHE A 95 1.71 -0.30 -3.94
C PHE A 95 0.19 -0.39 -4.12
N PHE A 96 -0.44 0.71 -4.52
CA PHE A 96 -1.89 0.81 -4.62
C PHE A 96 -2.31 1.46 -5.94
N ILE A 97 -2.68 0.64 -6.91
CA ILE A 97 -3.10 1.09 -8.25
C ILE A 97 -4.50 0.56 -8.59
N SER A 98 -5.08 1.01 -9.71
CA SER A 98 -6.38 0.52 -10.16
C SER A 98 -6.33 -0.97 -10.54
N TYR A 99 -7.45 -1.67 -10.34
CA TYR A 99 -7.62 -3.09 -10.66
C TYR A 99 -7.43 -3.40 -12.15
N TYR A 100 -7.76 -2.45 -13.02
CA TYR A 100 -7.80 -2.69 -14.44
C TYR A 100 -6.44 -2.42 -15.08
N ASP A 101 -5.83 -3.46 -15.64
CA ASP A 101 -4.64 -3.33 -16.47
C ASP A 101 -5.01 -2.96 -17.91
N TYR A 102 -6.15 -3.44 -18.36
CA TYR A 102 -6.66 -3.22 -19.70
C TYR A 102 -8.16 -2.94 -19.66
N TYR A 103 -8.59 -1.88 -20.31
CA TYR A 103 -9.98 -1.56 -20.57
C TYR A 103 -10.19 -1.62 -22.07
N GLN A 104 -10.85 -2.67 -22.56
CA GLN A 104 -11.35 -2.75 -23.91
C GLN A 104 -12.82 -2.29 -23.89
N PRO A 105 -13.14 -1.11 -24.46
CA PRO A 105 -14.53 -0.70 -24.58
C PRO A 105 -15.26 -1.64 -25.54
N GLU A 106 -16.55 -1.81 -25.30
CA GLU A 106 -17.40 -2.46 -26.29
C GLU A 106 -17.30 -1.72 -27.62
N ALA A 107 -17.04 -2.44 -28.68
CA ALA A 107 -16.99 -1.88 -30.02
C ALA A 107 -17.63 -2.85 -31.03
N TYR A 108 -18.50 -2.32 -31.88
CA TYR A 108 -18.99 -3.02 -33.05
C TYR A 108 -18.27 -2.55 -34.28
N VAL A 109 -17.68 -3.48 -35.02
CA VAL A 109 -16.97 -3.20 -36.29
C VAL A 109 -17.89 -3.59 -37.45
N PRO A 110 -18.68 -2.66 -38.03
CA PRO A 110 -19.68 -2.99 -39.06
C PRO A 110 -19.10 -3.65 -40.31
N SER A 111 -17.84 -3.31 -40.66
CA SER A 111 -17.18 -3.86 -41.85
C SER A 111 -16.85 -5.35 -41.77
N LYS A 112 -16.86 -5.94 -40.57
CA LYS A 112 -16.54 -7.35 -40.31
C LYS A 112 -17.64 -8.08 -39.57
N ASP A 113 -18.72 -7.40 -39.24
CA ASP A 113 -19.85 -7.92 -38.41
C ASP A 113 -19.31 -8.55 -37.10
N VAL A 114 -18.33 -7.92 -36.48
CA VAL A 114 -17.68 -8.40 -35.26
C VAL A 114 -18.07 -7.50 -34.10
N TYR A 115 -18.68 -8.08 -33.09
CA TYR A 115 -18.92 -7.46 -31.79
C TYR A 115 -17.71 -7.79 -30.88
N ILE A 116 -17.02 -6.75 -30.41
CA ILE A 116 -15.94 -6.88 -29.43
C ILE A 116 -16.55 -6.67 -28.06
N GLU A 117 -16.63 -7.75 -27.28
CA GLU A 117 -17.13 -7.70 -25.91
C GLU A 117 -16.19 -6.92 -25.01
N LYS A 118 -16.79 -6.30 -23.98
CA LYS A 118 -16.05 -5.62 -22.93
C LYS A 118 -15.25 -6.64 -22.13
N ASP A 119 -13.93 -6.58 -22.20
CA ASP A 119 -13.05 -7.44 -21.42
C ASP A 119 -12.50 -6.70 -20.19
N PHE A 120 -12.68 -7.32 -19.03
CA PHE A 120 -12.15 -6.88 -17.74
C PHE A 120 -11.23 -7.97 -17.22
N SER A 121 -9.95 -7.88 -17.49
CA SER A 121 -9.01 -8.74 -16.78
C SER A 121 -8.73 -8.15 -15.39
N VAL A 122 -9.21 -8.82 -14.35
CA VAL A 122 -8.80 -8.55 -12.97
C VAL A 122 -7.45 -9.20 -12.75
N ASN A 123 -6.44 -8.39 -12.51
CA ASN A 123 -5.11 -8.92 -12.21
C ASN A 123 -5.03 -9.26 -10.72
N ASP A 124 -4.97 -10.56 -10.40
CA ASP A 124 -4.88 -11.09 -9.04
C ASP A 124 -3.67 -10.55 -8.25
N GLU A 125 -2.59 -10.19 -8.94
CA GLU A 125 -1.42 -9.61 -8.30
C GLU A 125 -1.71 -8.18 -7.83
N ILE A 126 -2.40 -7.38 -8.63
CA ILE A 126 -2.84 -6.03 -8.25
C ILE A 126 -3.76 -6.10 -7.04
N ASP A 127 -4.71 -7.03 -7.03
CA ASP A 127 -5.61 -7.23 -5.90
C ASP A 127 -4.83 -7.56 -4.61
N ARG A 128 -3.87 -8.47 -4.71
CA ARG A 128 -3.00 -8.82 -3.58
C ARG A 128 -2.21 -7.61 -3.05
N LEU A 129 -1.65 -6.78 -3.94
CA LEU A 129 -0.91 -5.58 -3.56
C LEU A 129 -1.82 -4.56 -2.86
N ARG A 130 -3.03 -4.36 -3.36
CA ARG A 130 -4.03 -3.47 -2.74
C ARG A 130 -4.46 -3.95 -1.35
N LEU A 131 -4.76 -5.24 -1.21
CA LEU A 131 -5.10 -5.84 0.08
C LEU A 131 -3.96 -5.69 1.08
N ARG A 132 -2.72 -5.88 0.64
CA ARG A 132 -1.54 -5.71 1.48
C ARG A 132 -1.39 -4.26 1.97
N ALA A 133 -1.55 -3.27 1.10
CA ALA A 133 -1.54 -1.86 1.48
C ALA A 133 -2.66 -1.54 2.49
N THR A 134 -3.86 -2.07 2.24
CA THR A 134 -5.00 -1.87 3.13
C THR A 134 -4.77 -2.53 4.50
N SER A 135 -4.23 -3.75 4.54
CA SER A 135 -3.89 -4.45 5.79
C SER A 135 -2.87 -3.67 6.60
N ALA A 136 -1.79 -3.18 6.00
CA ALA A 136 -0.78 -2.39 6.68
C ALA A 136 -1.36 -1.13 7.35
N LEU A 137 -2.31 -0.46 6.68
CA LEU A 137 -2.99 0.71 7.25
C LEU A 137 -3.96 0.34 8.38
N VAL A 138 -4.68 -0.78 8.24
CA VAL A 138 -5.67 -1.21 9.26
C VAL A 138 -4.99 -1.76 10.51
N GLU A 139 -3.84 -2.41 10.38
CA GLU A 139 -2.97 -2.82 11.49
C GLU A 139 -2.47 -1.63 12.32
N GLY A 140 -2.58 -0.40 11.78
CA GLY A 140 -2.14 0.80 12.46
C GLY A 140 -0.62 1.02 12.40
N ARG A 141 0.06 0.42 11.43
CA ARG A 141 1.49 0.66 11.18
C ARG A 141 1.75 2.14 10.96
N ARG A 142 2.79 2.63 11.57
CA ARG A 142 3.23 4.02 11.40
C ARG A 142 4.40 4.16 10.44
N ASP A 143 5.08 3.06 10.16
CA ASP A 143 6.22 2.96 9.23
C ASP A 143 5.76 2.57 7.80
N VAL A 144 4.66 3.14 7.32
CA VAL A 144 4.04 2.79 6.03
C VAL A 144 4.13 3.93 5.03
N ILE A 145 4.61 3.60 3.83
CA ILE A 145 4.57 4.45 2.63
C ILE A 145 3.67 3.75 1.63
N VAL A 146 2.55 4.36 1.27
CA VAL A 146 1.68 3.87 0.19
C VAL A 146 1.94 4.68 -1.06
N VAL A 147 2.43 4.04 -2.11
CA VAL A 147 2.57 4.65 -3.42
C VAL A 147 1.36 4.27 -4.27
N ALA A 148 0.59 5.25 -4.68
CA ALA A 148 -0.68 5.06 -5.33
C ALA A 148 -0.78 5.82 -6.66
N SER A 149 -1.57 5.28 -7.58
CA SER A 149 -2.06 6.06 -8.72
C SER A 149 -3.29 6.88 -8.29
N VAL A 150 -3.68 7.86 -9.10
CA VAL A 150 -4.86 8.70 -8.87
C VAL A 150 -6.15 7.90 -8.60
N SER A 151 -6.20 6.64 -8.97
CA SER A 151 -7.33 5.74 -8.68
C SER A 151 -7.59 5.50 -7.19
N CYS A 152 -6.64 5.81 -6.30
CA CYS A 152 -6.83 5.68 -4.85
C CYS A 152 -7.87 6.65 -4.27
N ILE A 153 -8.23 7.72 -5.00
CA ILE A 153 -9.26 8.68 -4.56
C ILE A 153 -10.69 8.12 -4.67
N TYR A 154 -10.86 7.06 -5.45
CA TYR A 154 -12.14 6.36 -5.56
C TYR A 154 -12.23 5.31 -4.46
N GLY A 155 -13.21 5.45 -3.57
CA GLY A 155 -13.35 4.60 -2.37
C GLY A 155 -13.56 3.11 -2.67
N ILE A 156 -13.09 2.26 -1.76
CA ILE A 156 -13.23 0.79 -1.82
C ILE A 156 -14.32 0.28 -0.85
N GLY A 157 -15.02 1.16 -0.16
CA GLY A 157 -15.98 0.82 0.89
C GLY A 157 -15.64 1.46 2.24
N ALA A 158 -16.46 1.20 3.24
CA ALA A 158 -16.26 1.76 4.56
C ALA A 158 -15.13 1.04 5.32
N LYS A 159 -14.33 1.80 6.07
CA LYS A 159 -13.24 1.26 6.90
C LYS A 159 -13.73 0.25 7.94
N ALA A 160 -14.97 0.39 8.41
CA ALA A 160 -15.58 -0.51 9.37
C ALA A 160 -15.77 -1.90 8.77
N ASP A 161 -16.34 -1.99 7.57
CA ASP A 161 -16.63 -3.25 6.88
C ASP A 161 -15.35 -4.07 6.64
N PHE A 162 -14.24 -3.38 6.34
CA PHE A 162 -12.95 -4.04 6.13
C PHE A 162 -12.36 -4.61 7.43
N LYS A 163 -12.52 -3.91 8.57
CA LYS A 163 -12.04 -4.40 9.87
C LYS A 163 -12.77 -5.66 10.32
N ASP A 164 -14.05 -5.73 10.03
CA ASP A 164 -14.89 -6.89 10.38
C ASP A 164 -14.54 -8.14 9.54
N GLN A 165 -13.84 -7.97 8.44
CA GLN A 165 -13.36 -9.06 7.58
C GLN A 165 -11.89 -9.44 7.84
N LEU A 166 -11.27 -8.93 8.90
CA LEU A 166 -9.90 -9.26 9.26
C LEU A 166 -9.83 -10.25 10.43
N LEU A 167 -8.87 -11.16 10.31
CA LEU A 167 -8.42 -12.01 11.40
C LEU A 167 -6.98 -11.63 11.73
N LEU A 168 -6.77 -10.96 12.86
CA LEU A 168 -5.45 -10.57 13.33
C LEU A 168 -4.86 -11.68 14.20
N LEU A 169 -3.68 -12.18 13.80
CA LEU A 169 -2.93 -13.18 14.54
C LEU A 169 -1.52 -12.63 14.84
N LYS A 170 -1.08 -12.81 16.08
CA LYS A 170 0.27 -12.45 16.52
C LYS A 170 0.97 -13.65 17.14
N VAL A 171 2.28 -13.73 17.01
CA VAL A 171 3.09 -14.75 17.70
C VAL A 171 2.91 -14.57 19.22
N GLY A 172 2.64 -15.70 19.92
CA GLY A 172 2.34 -15.69 21.35
C GLY A 172 0.89 -15.36 21.72
N MET A 173 0.00 -15.12 20.76
CA MET A 173 -1.42 -14.92 21.01
C MET A 173 -2.10 -16.25 21.37
N GLU A 174 -2.81 -16.29 22.49
CA GLU A 174 -3.65 -17.41 22.84
C GLU A 174 -5.00 -17.33 22.13
N VAL A 175 -5.26 -18.30 21.28
CA VAL A 175 -6.55 -18.42 20.57
C VAL A 175 -6.97 -19.88 20.51
N THR A 176 -8.23 -20.18 20.83
CA THR A 176 -8.73 -21.54 20.71
C THR A 176 -8.93 -21.91 19.24
N ARG A 177 -8.59 -23.17 18.88
CA ARG A 177 -8.79 -23.70 17.52
C ARG A 177 -10.20 -23.46 17.01
N GLN A 178 -11.21 -23.75 17.83
CA GLN A 178 -12.60 -23.59 17.46
C GLN A 178 -12.95 -22.13 17.09
N ARG A 179 -12.48 -21.17 17.87
CA ARG A 179 -12.68 -19.73 17.61
C ARG A 179 -12.01 -19.30 16.30
N LEU A 180 -10.80 -19.81 16.04
CA LEU A 180 -10.08 -19.54 14.81
C LEU A 180 -10.84 -20.05 13.58
N LEU A 181 -11.29 -21.32 13.62
CA LEU A 181 -12.05 -21.93 12.52
C LEU A 181 -13.39 -21.21 12.27
N TYR A 182 -14.09 -20.85 13.34
CA TYR A 182 -15.32 -20.09 13.23
C TYR A 182 -15.07 -18.74 12.54
N ARG A 183 -14.03 -18.03 12.98
CA ARG A 183 -13.69 -16.73 12.42
C ARG A 183 -13.26 -16.80 10.95
N LEU A 184 -12.52 -17.82 10.56
CA LEU A 184 -12.16 -18.05 9.15
C LEU A 184 -13.41 -18.25 8.29
N SER A 185 -14.37 -19.04 8.73
CA SER A 185 -15.63 -19.25 8.02
C SER A 185 -16.49 -17.97 7.96
N ASP A 186 -16.50 -17.18 9.04
CA ASP A 186 -17.23 -15.91 9.16
C ASP A 186 -16.72 -14.86 8.15
N ILE A 187 -15.40 -14.84 7.91
CA ILE A 187 -14.78 -13.98 6.89
C ILE A 187 -14.67 -14.64 5.51
N HIS A 188 -15.57 -15.59 5.24
CA HIS A 188 -15.75 -16.25 3.92
C HIS A 188 -14.60 -17.14 3.45
N TYR A 189 -13.74 -17.64 4.34
CA TYR A 189 -12.83 -18.71 3.98
C TYR A 189 -13.56 -20.05 3.99
N SER A 190 -13.34 -20.87 2.97
CA SER A 190 -13.90 -22.21 2.86
C SER A 190 -12.92 -23.27 3.33
N ARG A 191 -13.40 -24.26 4.10
CA ARG A 191 -12.58 -25.41 4.46
C ARG A 191 -12.37 -26.31 3.25
N ASN A 192 -11.11 -26.56 2.91
CA ASN A 192 -10.74 -27.54 1.88
C ASN A 192 -9.49 -28.29 2.34
N ASP A 193 -9.68 -29.56 2.69
CA ASP A 193 -8.59 -30.41 3.20
C ASP A 193 -7.78 -31.08 2.06
N PHE A 194 -8.28 -31.02 0.83
CA PHE A 194 -7.68 -31.64 -0.36
C PHE A 194 -6.84 -30.63 -1.14
N GLU A 195 -7.43 -29.52 -1.51
CA GLU A 195 -6.79 -28.49 -2.32
C GLU A 195 -6.68 -27.19 -1.53
N PHE A 196 -5.43 -26.71 -1.34
CA PHE A 196 -5.15 -25.49 -0.59
C PHE A 196 -4.96 -24.33 -1.57
N THR A 197 -6.05 -23.65 -1.88
CA THR A 197 -6.10 -22.50 -2.79
C THR A 197 -6.44 -21.21 -2.06
N ARG A 198 -6.42 -20.08 -2.76
CA ARG A 198 -6.80 -18.77 -2.21
C ARG A 198 -8.24 -18.82 -1.65
N GLY A 199 -8.46 -18.23 -0.49
CA GLY A 199 -9.76 -18.22 0.19
C GLY A 199 -10.13 -19.55 0.86
N THR A 200 -9.20 -20.50 0.95
CA THR A 200 -9.41 -21.77 1.65
C THR A 200 -8.52 -21.92 2.88
N PHE A 201 -8.97 -22.70 3.82
CA PHE A 201 -8.16 -23.15 4.95
C PHE A 201 -8.23 -24.66 5.12
N ARG A 202 -7.19 -25.22 5.69
CA ARG A 202 -7.03 -26.64 5.94
C ARG A 202 -6.95 -26.91 7.43
N VAL A 203 -7.60 -27.98 7.88
CA VAL A 203 -7.57 -28.36 9.30
C VAL A 203 -6.95 -29.74 9.40
N ARG A 204 -5.71 -29.82 9.86
CA ARG A 204 -4.98 -31.06 10.11
C ARG A 204 -4.31 -30.99 11.48
N GLY A 205 -4.25 -32.12 12.17
CA GLY A 205 -3.73 -32.23 13.54
C GLY A 205 -4.83 -32.03 14.59
N ASP A 206 -4.50 -32.39 15.81
CA ASP A 206 -5.38 -32.31 16.98
C ASP A 206 -5.52 -30.89 17.53
#